data_421c1a7767dfe06265efee9d7c862ecb
#
_entry.id   421c1a7767dfe06265efee9d7c862ecb
#
_cell.length_a   1.000
_cell.length_b   1.000
_cell.length_c   1.000
_cell.angle_alpha   90.00
_cell.angle_beta   90.00
_cell.angle_gamma   90.00
#
_symmetry.space_group_name_H-M   'P 1'
#
loop_
_entity.id
_entity.type
_entity.pdbx_description
1 polymer ?
#
loop_
_entity_poly.entity_id
_entity_poly.type
_entity_poly.pdbx_seq_one_letter_code
_entity_poly.pdbx_strand_id
1 'polypeptide(L)'
;MTARLLVIAGPTASGKSALALDAARALDGEIVSVDSMQLYRDLPVGTAQPSAAERAEIPHHLVGVYDLAERAEVFRYRDEADAAIADIRRRGKFPILCGGTGLYFKALLDGLDDLPADRALRAELDANYDSDAGESALVDRMASLDPAALEKWRHCRRRLIRALEVKLLTGRSITELQRGGGGKRYRDVRFFVLENENGVLRQRIADRARAMLRGGWIEEAESVIRKGLFQTPTAHQALGYRLIGDFLEGRFDREELWRRICTATWQYARRQRTWFRHQHPEAEKLAAGLEKSFWRATL
;
A
#
# COMPACT_ATOMS: atom_id res chain seq x y z
N MET A 1 -18.39 10.60 -22.33
CA MET A 1 -18.70 10.73 -20.88
C MET A 1 -17.43 11.13 -20.18
N THR A 2 -17.42 12.21 -19.42
CA THR A 2 -16.26 12.66 -18.65
C THR A 2 -16.04 11.70 -17.47
N ALA A 3 -14.79 11.25 -17.26
CA ALA A 3 -14.45 10.41 -16.11
C ALA A 3 -14.77 11.14 -14.81
N ARG A 4 -15.31 10.40 -13.82
CA ARG A 4 -15.66 10.98 -12.51
C ARG A 4 -14.67 10.63 -11.41
N LEU A 5 -13.65 9.82 -11.71
CA LEU A 5 -12.59 9.41 -10.80
C LEU A 5 -11.31 9.14 -11.59
N LEU A 6 -10.22 9.77 -11.18
CA LEU A 6 -8.89 9.52 -11.74
C LEU A 6 -8.08 8.67 -10.77
N VAL A 7 -7.42 7.64 -11.29
CA VAL A 7 -6.49 6.80 -10.55
C VAL A 7 -5.10 6.92 -11.15
N ILE A 8 -4.14 7.32 -10.33
CA ILE A 8 -2.71 7.39 -10.66
C ILE A 8 -1.97 6.43 -9.74
N ALA A 9 -1.78 5.22 -10.22
CA ALA A 9 -1.09 4.16 -9.49
C ALA A 9 0.32 3.92 -10.02
N GLY A 10 1.11 3.18 -9.26
CA GLY A 10 2.45 2.78 -9.69
C GLY A 10 3.37 2.44 -8.52
N PRO A 11 4.56 1.93 -8.83
CA PRO A 11 5.51 1.56 -7.79
C PRO A 11 6.02 2.80 -7.03
N THR A 12 6.60 2.54 -5.86
CA THR A 12 7.32 3.60 -5.14
C THR A 12 8.42 4.18 -6.01
N ALA A 13 8.70 5.48 -5.87
CA ALA A 13 9.66 6.25 -6.67
C ALA A 13 9.32 6.40 -8.18
N SER A 14 8.13 6.01 -8.64
CA SER A 14 7.75 6.16 -10.06
C SER A 14 7.51 7.60 -10.51
N GLY A 15 7.27 8.53 -9.59
CA GLY A 15 6.87 9.91 -9.91
C GLY A 15 5.37 10.17 -9.86
N LYS A 16 4.57 9.20 -9.41
CA LYS A 16 3.10 9.31 -9.33
C LYS A 16 2.59 10.52 -8.53
N SER A 17 3.27 10.89 -7.43
CA SER A 17 2.83 12.02 -6.59
C SER A 17 2.93 13.36 -7.33
N ALA A 18 4.04 13.60 -8.03
CA ALA A 18 4.18 14.80 -8.86
C ALA A 18 3.10 14.85 -9.96
N LEU A 19 2.85 13.70 -10.61
CA LEU A 19 1.83 13.60 -11.65
C LEU A 19 0.41 13.82 -11.09
N ALA A 20 0.14 13.36 -9.86
CA ALA A 20 -1.14 13.59 -9.20
C ALA A 20 -1.35 15.07 -8.82
N LEU A 21 -0.29 15.76 -8.39
CA LEU A 21 -0.33 17.20 -8.14
C LEU A 21 -0.63 17.98 -9.45
N ASP A 22 0.03 17.61 -10.55
CA ASP A 22 -0.23 18.26 -11.85
C ASP A 22 -1.65 18.02 -12.34
N ALA A 23 -2.17 16.79 -12.16
CA ALA A 23 -3.56 16.48 -12.45
C ALA A 23 -4.53 17.29 -11.56
N ALA A 24 -4.25 17.41 -10.27
CA ALA A 24 -5.08 18.17 -9.34
C ALA A 24 -5.14 19.65 -9.70
N ARG A 25 -4.02 20.26 -10.09
CA ARG A 25 -3.98 21.64 -10.59
C ARG A 25 -4.78 21.84 -11.87
N ALA A 26 -4.75 20.86 -12.79
CA ALA A 26 -5.42 20.95 -14.07
C ALA A 26 -6.93 20.76 -13.99
N LEU A 27 -7.41 19.96 -13.03
CA LEU A 27 -8.79 19.48 -12.89
C LEU A 27 -9.55 20.13 -11.73
N ASP A 28 -8.95 21.07 -11.02
CA ASP A 28 -9.49 21.61 -9.76
C ASP A 28 -9.80 20.48 -8.78
N GLY A 29 -8.84 19.56 -8.63
CA GLY A 29 -9.01 18.30 -7.92
C GLY A 29 -8.34 18.25 -6.56
N GLU A 30 -8.65 17.20 -5.81
CA GLU A 30 -8.05 16.87 -4.52
C GLU A 30 -7.56 15.43 -4.54
N ILE A 31 -6.52 15.13 -3.76
CA ILE A 31 -5.84 13.83 -3.78
C ILE A 31 -6.28 12.99 -2.59
N VAL A 32 -6.68 11.74 -2.85
CA VAL A 32 -6.88 10.71 -1.82
C VAL A 32 -5.70 9.74 -1.88
N SER A 33 -4.91 9.67 -0.81
CA SER A 33 -3.75 8.77 -0.74
C SER A 33 -4.19 7.31 -0.66
N VAL A 34 -3.64 6.46 -1.55
CA VAL A 34 -3.84 5.01 -1.56
C VAL A 34 -2.54 4.31 -1.13
N ASP A 35 -2.09 4.65 0.08
CA ASP A 35 -0.87 4.11 0.68
C ASP A 35 -1.09 3.80 2.16
N SER A 36 -0.96 2.52 2.52
CA SER A 36 -1.23 2.05 3.88
C SER A 36 -0.29 2.61 4.94
N MET A 37 0.90 3.03 4.56
CA MET A 37 1.88 3.57 5.51
C MET A 37 1.81 5.09 5.61
N GLN A 38 1.34 5.80 4.58
CA GLN A 38 1.09 7.24 4.68
C GLN A 38 -0.08 7.61 5.59
N LEU A 39 -0.89 6.64 6.01
CA LEU A 39 -1.95 6.85 6.99
C LEU A 39 -1.40 7.30 8.35
N TYR A 40 -0.18 6.88 8.73
CA TYR A 40 0.40 7.13 10.06
C TYR A 40 1.05 8.51 10.15
N ARG A 41 0.60 9.35 11.08
CA ARG A 41 1.08 10.74 11.24
C ARG A 41 2.54 10.84 11.68
N ASP A 42 3.02 9.87 12.44
CA ASP A 42 4.39 9.85 12.97
C ASP A 42 5.44 9.33 11.97
N LEU A 43 5.04 8.96 10.74
CA LEU A 43 5.93 8.38 9.75
C LEU A 43 6.06 9.25 8.46
N PRO A 44 6.14 10.60 8.54
CA PRO A 44 6.08 11.44 7.35
C PRO A 44 7.29 11.29 6.42
N VAL A 45 8.51 11.17 6.95
CA VAL A 45 9.73 11.08 6.14
C VAL A 45 9.85 9.71 5.50
N GLY A 46 9.79 8.63 6.29
CA GLY A 46 10.01 7.27 5.80
C GLY A 46 8.93 6.76 4.85
N THR A 47 7.74 7.33 4.89
CA THR A 47 6.66 7.01 3.96
C THR A 47 6.54 8.01 2.81
N ALA A 48 7.38 9.06 2.83
CA ALA A 48 7.36 10.17 1.89
C ALA A 48 5.95 10.77 1.73
N GLN A 49 5.34 11.17 2.84
CA GLN A 49 4.10 11.94 2.81
C GLN A 49 4.31 13.25 2.05
N PRO A 50 3.25 13.81 1.45
CA PRO A 50 3.33 15.12 0.84
C PRO A 50 3.75 16.18 1.87
N SER A 51 4.61 17.11 1.44
CA SER A 51 5.10 18.20 2.26
C SER A 51 3.96 19.13 2.73
N ALA A 52 4.21 19.95 3.74
CA ALA A 52 3.26 20.96 4.20
C ALA A 52 2.88 21.94 3.07
N ALA A 53 3.83 22.31 2.20
CA ALA A 53 3.59 23.18 1.04
C ALA A 53 2.66 22.51 0.02
N GLU A 54 2.90 21.24 -0.33
CA GLU A 54 2.05 20.49 -1.25
C GLU A 54 0.63 20.34 -0.69
N ARG A 55 0.49 20.07 0.62
CA ARG A 55 -0.83 19.94 1.27
C ARG A 55 -1.56 21.28 1.41
N ALA A 56 -0.85 22.39 1.51
CA ALA A 56 -1.43 23.73 1.51
C ALA A 56 -1.93 24.14 0.12
N GLU A 57 -1.26 23.68 -0.93
CA GLU A 57 -1.65 23.95 -2.32
C GLU A 57 -2.81 23.05 -2.76
N ILE A 58 -2.72 21.75 -2.55
CA ILE A 58 -3.72 20.74 -2.93
C ILE A 58 -4.11 19.93 -1.69
N PRO A 59 -5.39 19.87 -1.32
CA PRO A 59 -5.83 19.02 -0.22
C PRO A 59 -5.49 17.54 -0.47
N HIS A 60 -4.89 16.90 0.55
CA HIS A 60 -4.58 15.48 0.54
C HIS A 60 -5.36 14.79 1.66
N HIS A 61 -6.17 13.82 1.29
CA HIS A 61 -6.97 13.02 2.20
C HIS A 61 -6.24 11.71 2.53
N LEU A 62 -6.48 11.18 3.74
CA LEU A 62 -5.91 9.92 4.24
C LEU A 62 -4.38 9.94 4.31
N VAL A 63 -3.83 11.09 4.73
CA VAL A 63 -2.39 11.27 5.01
C VAL A 63 -2.24 11.73 6.45
N GLY A 64 -1.51 10.94 7.26
CA GLY A 64 -1.24 11.28 8.67
C GLY A 64 -2.49 11.31 9.54
N VAL A 65 -3.47 10.46 9.27
CA VAL A 65 -4.76 10.43 9.98
C VAL A 65 -4.80 9.41 11.11
N TYR A 66 -3.89 8.44 11.12
CA TYR A 66 -3.82 7.39 12.15
C TYR A 66 -2.67 7.60 13.11
N ASP A 67 -2.88 7.22 14.37
CA ASP A 67 -1.83 7.04 15.35
C ASP A 67 -1.15 5.67 15.18
N LEU A 68 0.08 5.52 15.68
CA LEU A 68 0.86 4.27 15.54
C LEU A 68 0.14 3.03 16.10
N ALA A 69 -0.65 3.21 17.16
CA ALA A 69 -1.41 2.13 17.80
C ALA A 69 -2.63 1.69 17.00
N GLU A 70 -3.09 2.46 16.03
CA GLU A 70 -4.24 2.13 15.21
C GLU A 70 -3.88 1.11 14.13
N ARG A 71 -4.83 0.25 13.82
CA ARG A 71 -4.67 -0.76 12.77
C ARG A 71 -5.15 -0.20 11.43
N ALA A 72 -4.27 -0.22 10.43
CA ALA A 72 -4.62 0.08 9.05
C ALA A 72 -5.28 -1.15 8.39
N GLU A 73 -6.58 -1.26 8.53
CA GLU A 73 -7.39 -2.33 7.95
C GLU A 73 -7.97 -1.91 6.60
N VAL A 74 -8.02 -2.84 5.65
CA VAL A 74 -8.42 -2.56 4.26
C VAL A 74 -9.88 -2.10 4.15
N PHE A 75 -10.79 -2.65 4.95
CA PHE A 75 -12.21 -2.26 4.92
C PHE A 75 -12.43 -0.89 5.54
N ARG A 76 -11.76 -0.60 6.67
CA ARG A 76 -11.77 0.74 7.28
C ARG A 76 -11.24 1.79 6.30
N TYR A 77 -10.09 1.52 5.68
CA TYR A 77 -9.53 2.40 4.64
C TYR A 77 -10.52 2.63 3.49
N ARG A 78 -11.15 1.57 2.99
CA ARG A 78 -12.16 1.66 1.92
C ARG A 78 -13.29 2.62 2.29
N ASP A 79 -13.86 2.47 3.47
CA ASP A 79 -15.00 3.28 3.91
C ASP A 79 -14.60 4.75 4.12
N GLU A 80 -13.42 5.00 4.68
CA GLU A 80 -12.86 6.36 4.81
C GLU A 80 -12.54 6.98 3.44
N ALA A 81 -12.02 6.22 2.48
CA ALA A 81 -11.75 6.69 1.12
C ALA A 81 -13.06 6.98 0.36
N ASP A 82 -14.08 6.15 0.50
CA ASP A 82 -15.42 6.40 -0.06
C ASP A 82 -16.01 7.70 0.48
N ALA A 83 -15.90 7.94 1.78
CA ALA A 83 -16.36 9.17 2.43
C ALA A 83 -15.60 10.40 1.90
N ALA A 84 -14.27 10.31 1.77
CA ALA A 84 -13.45 11.39 1.21
C ALA A 84 -13.83 11.70 -0.25
N ILE A 85 -13.98 10.68 -1.10
CA ILE A 85 -14.40 10.84 -2.50
C ILE A 85 -15.78 11.50 -2.60
N ALA A 86 -16.72 11.07 -1.76
CA ALA A 86 -18.08 11.64 -1.74
C ALA A 86 -18.05 13.13 -1.30
N ASP A 87 -17.24 13.48 -0.31
CA ASP A 87 -17.09 14.86 0.14
C ASP A 87 -16.45 15.75 -0.92
N ILE A 88 -15.37 15.30 -1.56
CA ILE A 88 -14.71 16.02 -2.68
C ILE A 88 -15.72 16.32 -3.77
N ARG A 89 -16.51 15.32 -4.19
CA ARG A 89 -17.54 15.49 -5.23
C ARG A 89 -18.65 16.46 -4.80
N ARG A 90 -19.09 16.39 -3.55
CA ARG A 90 -20.13 17.28 -3.00
C ARG A 90 -19.70 18.75 -3.04
N ARG A 91 -18.39 19.01 -2.89
CA ARG A 91 -17.79 20.36 -3.02
C ARG A 91 -17.52 20.75 -4.47
N GLY A 92 -17.90 19.94 -5.45
CA GLY A 92 -17.69 20.20 -6.88
C GLY A 92 -16.25 20.00 -7.33
N LYS A 93 -15.39 19.39 -6.50
CA LYS A 93 -13.98 19.11 -6.83
C LYS A 93 -13.81 17.73 -7.46
N PHE A 94 -12.69 17.55 -8.15
CA PHE A 94 -12.39 16.30 -8.84
C PHE A 94 -11.56 15.35 -7.95
N PRO A 95 -12.03 14.12 -7.62
CA PRO A 95 -11.28 13.19 -6.79
C PRO A 95 -10.20 12.47 -7.60
N ILE A 96 -8.98 12.45 -7.05
CA ILE A 96 -7.81 11.79 -7.63
C ILE A 96 -7.25 10.79 -6.62
N LEU A 97 -7.25 9.51 -6.96
CA LEU A 97 -6.62 8.47 -6.15
C LEU A 97 -5.16 8.35 -6.54
N CYS A 98 -4.24 8.50 -5.58
CA CYS A 98 -2.81 8.38 -5.84
C CYS A 98 -2.14 7.43 -4.84
N GLY A 99 -1.47 6.38 -5.34
CA GLY A 99 -0.78 5.49 -4.43
C GLY A 99 -0.16 4.24 -5.03
N GLY A 100 0.30 3.35 -4.12
CA GLY A 100 0.97 2.12 -4.50
C GLY A 100 0.47 0.86 -3.78
N THR A 101 -0.51 0.98 -2.87
CA THR A 101 -1.07 -0.15 -2.13
C THR A 101 -2.16 -0.85 -2.94
N GLY A 102 -1.76 -1.86 -3.73
CA GLY A 102 -2.65 -2.54 -4.67
C GLY A 102 -3.91 -3.11 -4.02
N LEU A 103 -3.79 -3.72 -2.82
CA LEU A 103 -4.94 -4.26 -2.10
C LEU A 103 -5.99 -3.18 -1.78
N TYR A 104 -5.56 -1.94 -1.48
CA TYR A 104 -6.46 -0.83 -1.22
C TYR A 104 -7.19 -0.39 -2.49
N PHE A 105 -6.48 -0.33 -3.63
CA PHE A 105 -7.14 -0.08 -4.93
C PHE A 105 -8.19 -1.14 -5.23
N LYS A 106 -7.84 -2.42 -5.06
CA LYS A 106 -8.79 -3.51 -5.29
C LYS A 106 -10.02 -3.41 -4.39
N ALA A 107 -9.84 -3.19 -3.10
CA ALA A 107 -10.94 -3.04 -2.15
C ALA A 107 -11.86 -1.88 -2.51
N LEU A 108 -11.26 -0.75 -2.91
CA LEU A 108 -11.98 0.48 -3.22
C LEU A 108 -12.70 0.41 -4.57
N LEU A 109 -12.06 -0.12 -5.60
CA LEU A 109 -12.57 -0.08 -6.98
C LEU A 109 -13.41 -1.31 -7.36
N ASP A 110 -12.95 -2.50 -6.95
CA ASP A 110 -13.57 -3.78 -7.35
C ASP A 110 -14.32 -4.46 -6.20
N GLY A 111 -14.13 -3.96 -4.97
CA GLY A 111 -14.59 -4.64 -3.77
C GLY A 111 -13.68 -5.81 -3.38
N LEU A 112 -13.92 -6.30 -2.18
CA LEU A 112 -13.34 -7.55 -1.67
C LEU A 112 -14.46 -8.37 -1.06
N ASP A 113 -14.32 -9.70 -1.13
CA ASP A 113 -15.22 -10.58 -0.41
C ASP A 113 -15.06 -10.35 1.11
N ASP A 114 -16.17 -10.02 1.77
CA ASP A 114 -16.21 -9.82 3.22
C ASP A 114 -16.30 -11.19 3.91
N LEU A 115 -15.11 -11.79 4.13
CA LEU A 115 -14.99 -13.10 4.74
C LEU A 115 -14.78 -12.96 6.25
N PRO A 116 -15.42 -13.84 7.06
CA PRO A 116 -15.30 -13.79 8.51
C PRO A 116 -13.86 -13.71 8.99
N ALA A 117 -13.63 -12.92 10.02
CA ALA A 117 -12.35 -12.79 10.70
C ALA A 117 -12.56 -12.76 12.21
N ASP A 118 -11.67 -13.41 12.94
CA ASP A 118 -11.63 -13.36 14.40
C ASP A 118 -10.24 -12.94 14.85
N ARG A 119 -10.17 -11.86 15.65
CA ARG A 119 -8.88 -11.29 16.09
C ARG A 119 -8.10 -12.20 17.02
N ALA A 120 -8.80 -12.91 17.92
CA ALA A 120 -8.15 -13.80 18.88
C ALA A 120 -7.60 -15.02 18.15
N LEU A 121 -8.42 -15.65 17.31
CA LEU A 121 -8.00 -16.76 16.48
C LEU A 121 -6.83 -16.36 15.55
N ARG A 122 -6.90 -15.17 14.93
CA ARG A 122 -5.81 -14.70 14.09
C ARG A 122 -4.51 -14.54 14.86
N ALA A 123 -4.54 -13.96 16.06
CA ALA A 123 -3.36 -13.78 16.89
C ALA A 123 -2.76 -15.14 17.30
N GLU A 124 -3.60 -16.11 17.64
CA GLU A 124 -3.18 -17.49 17.92
C GLU A 124 -2.51 -18.15 16.70
N LEU A 125 -3.12 -18.04 15.53
CA LEU A 125 -2.59 -18.62 14.30
C LEU A 125 -1.28 -17.93 13.86
N ASP A 126 -1.17 -16.62 13.99
CA ASP A 126 0.07 -15.89 13.70
C ASP A 126 1.19 -16.33 14.68
N ALA A 127 0.89 -16.46 15.97
CA ALA A 127 1.86 -16.92 16.96
C ALA A 127 2.35 -18.37 16.68
N ASN A 128 1.46 -19.24 16.24
CA ASN A 128 1.81 -20.64 15.97
C ASN A 128 2.50 -20.85 14.62
N TYR A 129 2.18 -20.05 13.61
CA TYR A 129 2.53 -20.34 12.21
C TYR A 129 3.29 -19.24 11.48
N ASP A 130 3.29 -17.96 11.94
CA ASP A 130 4.01 -16.90 11.23
C ASP A 130 5.50 -16.83 11.59
N SER A 131 6.14 -18.01 11.57
CA SER A 131 7.58 -18.21 11.76
C SER A 131 8.08 -19.30 10.82
N ASP A 132 9.37 -19.38 10.59
CA ASP A 132 9.97 -20.42 9.74
C ASP A 132 9.79 -21.81 10.39
N ALA A 133 9.85 -21.89 11.72
CA ALA A 133 9.58 -23.13 12.46
C ALA A 133 8.12 -23.58 12.37
N GLY A 134 7.16 -22.65 12.27
CA GLY A 134 5.74 -22.95 12.15
C GLY A 134 5.27 -23.31 10.74
N GLU A 135 6.08 -23.03 9.72
CA GLU A 135 5.67 -23.18 8.31
C GLU A 135 5.36 -24.61 7.93
N SER A 136 6.18 -25.58 8.35
CA SER A 136 5.96 -27.00 8.07
C SER A 136 4.64 -27.48 8.69
N ALA A 137 4.40 -27.16 9.95
CA ALA A 137 3.17 -27.53 10.65
C ALA A 137 1.92 -26.90 10.00
N LEU A 138 2.04 -25.66 9.49
CA LEU A 138 0.96 -25.02 8.74
C LEU A 138 0.66 -25.76 7.44
N VAL A 139 1.69 -26.14 6.68
CA VAL A 139 1.55 -26.88 5.42
C VAL A 139 0.88 -28.23 5.68
N ASP A 140 1.32 -28.98 6.68
CA ASP A 140 0.75 -30.28 7.03
C ASP A 140 -0.72 -30.16 7.46
N ARG A 141 -1.03 -29.15 8.27
CA ARG A 141 -2.41 -28.87 8.68
C ARG A 141 -3.31 -28.48 7.51
N MET A 142 -2.81 -27.64 6.59
CA MET A 142 -3.55 -27.25 5.40
C MET A 142 -3.71 -28.38 4.39
N ALA A 143 -2.75 -29.29 4.29
CA ALA A 143 -2.84 -30.47 3.42
C ALA A 143 -4.04 -31.36 3.80
N SER A 144 -4.35 -31.47 5.09
CA SER A 144 -5.50 -32.25 5.55
C SER A 144 -6.81 -31.46 5.58
N LEU A 145 -6.79 -30.17 5.88
CA LEU A 145 -8.00 -29.37 6.07
C LEU A 145 -8.50 -28.64 4.82
N ASP A 146 -7.59 -28.15 3.97
CA ASP A 146 -7.90 -27.37 2.77
C ASP A 146 -6.80 -27.51 1.71
N PRO A 147 -6.70 -28.68 1.04
CA PRO A 147 -5.71 -28.91 -0.01
C PRO A 147 -5.77 -27.89 -1.16
N ALA A 148 -6.97 -27.41 -1.49
CA ALA A 148 -7.15 -26.43 -2.57
C ALA A 148 -6.51 -25.07 -2.24
N ALA A 149 -6.65 -24.61 -1.00
CA ALA A 149 -5.98 -23.39 -0.56
C ALA A 149 -4.47 -23.59 -0.42
N LEU A 150 -4.01 -24.77 0.00
CA LEU A 150 -2.59 -25.10 0.05
C LEU A 150 -1.96 -25.06 -1.34
N GLU A 151 -2.55 -25.70 -2.33
CA GLU A 151 -2.06 -25.67 -3.71
C GLU A 151 -1.92 -24.24 -4.23
N LYS A 152 -2.97 -23.43 -4.03
CA LYS A 152 -3.03 -22.05 -4.52
C LYS A 152 -2.01 -21.12 -3.85
N TRP A 153 -1.70 -21.32 -2.56
CA TRP A 153 -0.90 -20.37 -1.77
C TRP A 153 0.27 -20.99 -1.01
N ARG A 154 0.75 -22.14 -1.43
CA ARG A 154 1.86 -22.89 -0.78
C ARG A 154 3.08 -22.01 -0.43
N HIS A 155 3.39 -21.02 -1.26
CA HIS A 155 4.52 -20.12 -1.09
C HIS A 155 4.17 -18.78 -0.45
N CYS A 156 3.00 -18.69 0.20
CA CYS A 156 2.55 -17.45 0.83
C CYS A 156 1.93 -17.74 2.20
N ARG A 157 2.79 -17.89 3.21
CA ARG A 157 2.42 -18.23 4.60
C ARG A 157 1.25 -17.40 5.11
N ARG A 158 1.28 -16.07 4.96
CA ARG A 158 0.18 -15.19 5.41
C ARG A 158 -1.16 -15.48 4.74
N ARG A 159 -1.16 -15.89 3.48
CA ARG A 159 -2.41 -16.30 2.81
C ARG A 159 -2.88 -17.66 3.30
N LEU A 160 -1.97 -18.59 3.59
CA LEU A 160 -2.33 -19.87 4.19
C LEU A 160 -2.90 -19.70 5.60
N ILE A 161 -2.31 -18.85 6.45
CA ILE A 161 -2.87 -18.51 7.77
C ILE A 161 -4.28 -17.93 7.63
N ARG A 162 -4.50 -17.02 6.66
CA ARG A 162 -5.84 -16.49 6.38
C ARG A 162 -6.81 -17.57 5.90
N ALA A 163 -6.37 -18.49 5.05
CA ALA A 163 -7.19 -19.59 4.57
C ALA A 163 -7.58 -20.53 5.74
N LEU A 164 -6.63 -20.83 6.62
CA LEU A 164 -6.88 -21.63 7.82
C LEU A 164 -7.89 -20.95 8.75
N GLU A 165 -7.75 -19.66 9.02
CA GLU A 165 -8.71 -18.89 9.82
C GLU A 165 -10.13 -18.99 9.23
N VAL A 166 -10.30 -18.73 7.94
CA VAL A 166 -11.60 -18.81 7.27
C VAL A 166 -12.15 -20.24 7.33
N LYS A 167 -11.31 -21.25 7.12
CA LYS A 167 -11.72 -22.66 7.21
C LYS A 167 -12.19 -23.03 8.62
N LEU A 168 -11.52 -22.56 9.65
CA LEU A 168 -11.90 -22.83 11.05
C LEU A 168 -13.18 -22.10 11.43
N LEU A 169 -13.40 -20.89 10.94
CA LEU A 169 -14.60 -20.09 11.24
C LEU A 169 -15.84 -20.54 10.47
N THR A 170 -15.68 -21.08 9.26
CA THR A 170 -16.81 -21.34 8.35
C THR A 170 -17.01 -22.80 7.97
N GLY A 171 -16.03 -23.66 8.23
CA GLY A 171 -15.98 -25.02 7.73
C GLY A 171 -15.70 -25.14 6.21
N ARG A 172 -15.63 -24.03 5.47
CA ARG A 172 -15.51 -23.99 4.00
C ARG A 172 -14.15 -23.48 3.58
N SER A 173 -13.70 -23.88 2.37
CA SER A 173 -12.49 -23.32 1.79
C SER A 173 -12.66 -21.83 1.45
N ILE A 174 -11.62 -21.04 1.75
CA ILE A 174 -11.59 -19.66 1.29
C ILE A 174 -11.64 -19.56 -0.23
N THR A 175 -11.15 -20.57 -0.96
CA THR A 175 -11.19 -20.63 -2.43
C THR A 175 -12.60 -20.79 -2.97
N GLU A 176 -13.49 -21.44 -2.22
CA GLU A 176 -14.92 -21.57 -2.55
C GLU A 176 -15.72 -20.29 -2.22
N LEU A 177 -15.31 -19.61 -1.15
CA LEU A 177 -16.00 -18.41 -0.66
C LEU A 177 -15.60 -17.15 -1.44
N GLN A 178 -14.38 -17.11 -1.98
CA GLN A 178 -13.93 -16.00 -2.81
C GLN A 178 -14.62 -16.02 -4.19
N ARG A 179 -15.53 -15.07 -4.38
CA ARG A 179 -16.26 -14.90 -5.66
C ARG A 179 -15.64 -13.83 -6.57
N GLY A 180 -14.43 -13.35 -6.24
CA GLY A 180 -13.71 -12.35 -7.03
C GLY A 180 -13.97 -10.89 -6.65
N GLY A 181 -14.66 -10.65 -5.53
CA GLY A 181 -15.06 -9.32 -5.07
C GLY A 181 -16.48 -8.96 -5.50
N GLY A 182 -16.98 -7.84 -4.98
CA GLY A 182 -18.36 -7.38 -5.19
C GLY A 182 -18.66 -6.77 -6.56
N GLY A 183 -17.72 -6.81 -7.52
CA GLY A 183 -17.80 -6.12 -8.80
C GLY A 183 -17.38 -4.66 -8.73
N LYS A 184 -17.32 -3.99 -9.89
CA LYS A 184 -16.88 -2.59 -9.99
C LYS A 184 -17.76 -1.66 -9.16
N ARG A 185 -17.16 -1.04 -8.13
CA ARG A 185 -17.85 -0.12 -7.22
C ARG A 185 -17.96 1.30 -7.76
N TYR A 186 -17.03 1.67 -8.63
CA TYR A 186 -17.03 2.95 -9.34
C TYR A 186 -17.18 2.73 -10.83
N ARG A 187 -18.07 3.49 -11.45
CA ARG A 187 -18.20 3.64 -12.91
C ARG A 187 -17.37 4.85 -13.35
N ASP A 188 -17.07 4.96 -14.61
CA ASP A 188 -16.35 6.13 -15.17
C ASP A 188 -15.01 6.44 -14.48
N VAL A 189 -14.18 5.40 -14.30
CA VAL A 189 -12.82 5.50 -13.74
C VAL A 189 -11.81 5.54 -14.87
N ARG A 190 -10.92 6.54 -14.86
CA ARG A 190 -9.70 6.51 -15.68
C ARG A 190 -8.56 6.02 -14.80
N PHE A 191 -8.00 4.88 -15.16
CA PHE A 191 -6.98 4.22 -14.35
C PHE A 191 -5.65 4.18 -15.10
N PHE A 192 -4.67 4.89 -14.55
CA PHE A 192 -3.32 4.95 -15.06
C PHE A 192 -2.33 4.29 -14.11
N VAL A 193 -1.39 3.53 -14.68
CA VAL A 193 -0.26 2.96 -13.97
C VAL A 193 1.04 3.53 -14.53
N LEU A 194 1.83 4.18 -13.69
CA LEU A 194 3.14 4.68 -14.09
C LEU A 194 4.13 3.53 -14.27
N GLU A 195 4.71 3.44 -15.45
CA GLU A 195 5.82 2.53 -15.76
C GLU A 195 7.10 3.32 -15.96
N ASN A 196 8.19 2.80 -15.41
CA ASN A 196 9.54 3.32 -15.61
C ASN A 196 10.45 2.15 -16.00
N GLU A 197 11.46 2.42 -16.77
CA GLU A 197 12.54 1.45 -17.01
C GLU A 197 13.24 1.08 -15.70
N ASN A 198 13.74 -0.15 -15.63
CA ASN A 198 14.35 -0.66 -14.39
C ASN A 198 15.53 0.19 -13.92
N GLY A 199 16.37 0.65 -14.83
CA GLY A 199 17.53 1.51 -14.53
C GLY A 199 17.10 2.83 -13.91
N VAL A 200 16.15 3.51 -14.54
CA VAL A 200 15.58 4.79 -14.07
C VAL A 200 14.95 4.63 -12.69
N LEU A 201 14.15 3.58 -12.49
CA LEU A 201 13.47 3.36 -11.21
C LEU A 201 14.47 3.04 -10.08
N ARG A 202 15.52 2.25 -10.36
CA ARG A 202 16.59 1.98 -9.38
C ARG A 202 17.33 3.25 -8.99
N GLN A 203 17.67 4.11 -9.96
CA GLN A 203 18.33 5.39 -9.69
C GLN A 203 17.46 6.30 -8.83
N ARG A 204 16.18 6.45 -9.18
CA ARG A 204 15.22 7.24 -8.37
C ARG A 204 15.04 6.70 -6.95
N ILE A 205 15.05 5.38 -6.77
CA ILE A 205 15.02 4.75 -5.43
C ILE A 205 16.27 5.12 -4.65
N ALA A 206 17.45 5.03 -5.27
CA ALA A 206 18.72 5.35 -4.64
C ALA A 206 18.84 6.82 -4.21
N ASP A 207 18.44 7.74 -5.09
CA ASP A 207 18.47 9.17 -4.83
C ASP A 207 17.48 9.56 -3.73
N ARG A 208 16.25 9.01 -3.79
CA ARG A 208 15.22 9.23 -2.77
C ARG A 208 15.65 8.69 -1.41
N ALA A 209 16.22 7.50 -1.33
CA ALA A 209 16.71 6.93 -0.08
C ALA A 209 17.81 7.81 0.55
N ARG A 210 18.75 8.33 -0.26
CA ARG A 210 19.75 9.29 0.21
C ARG A 210 19.13 10.60 0.70
N ALA A 211 18.17 11.14 -0.03
CA ALA A 211 17.46 12.35 0.38
C ALA A 211 16.71 12.16 1.70
N MET A 212 16.00 11.06 1.88
CA MET A 212 15.28 10.75 3.12
C MET A 212 16.21 10.55 4.31
N LEU A 213 17.33 9.83 4.14
CA LEU A 213 18.34 9.65 5.20
C LEU A 213 19.04 10.97 5.60
N ARG A 214 19.14 11.95 4.68
CA ARG A 214 19.62 13.31 4.99
C ARG A 214 18.51 14.19 5.57
N GLY A 215 17.27 13.89 5.25
CA GLY A 215 16.10 14.67 5.63
C GLY A 215 15.44 14.26 6.94
N GLY A 216 16.15 13.55 7.82
CA GLY A 216 15.66 13.25 9.18
C GLY A 216 15.01 11.88 9.34
N TRP A 217 15.15 10.95 8.39
CA TRP A 217 14.52 9.62 8.52
C TRP A 217 15.09 8.78 9.66
N ILE A 218 16.39 8.95 9.98
CA ILE A 218 17.01 8.23 11.11
C ILE A 218 16.42 8.75 12.43
N GLU A 219 16.33 10.06 12.59
CA GLU A 219 15.80 10.72 13.77
C GLU A 219 14.30 10.42 13.96
N GLU A 220 13.52 10.42 12.87
CA GLU A 220 12.12 9.98 12.87
C GLU A 220 12.02 8.53 13.34
N ALA A 221 12.80 7.62 12.73
CA ALA A 221 12.78 6.20 13.07
C ALA A 221 13.17 5.96 14.54
N GLU A 222 14.22 6.60 15.03
CA GLU A 222 14.64 6.51 16.43
C GLU A 222 13.50 6.95 17.38
N SER A 223 12.83 8.05 17.06
CA SER A 223 11.70 8.55 17.84
C SER A 223 10.55 7.56 17.91
N VAL A 224 10.11 7.01 16.76
CA VAL A 224 8.97 6.09 16.74
C VAL A 224 9.31 4.69 17.26
N ILE A 225 10.56 4.25 17.15
CA ILE A 225 11.03 3.00 17.77
C ILE A 225 10.95 3.12 19.29
N ARG A 226 11.37 4.24 19.86
CA ARG A 226 11.20 4.52 21.31
C ARG A 226 9.75 4.56 21.75
N LYS A 227 8.82 4.94 20.86
CA LYS A 227 7.35 4.90 21.08
C LYS A 227 6.76 3.49 20.90
N GLY A 228 7.55 2.47 20.62
CA GLY A 228 7.08 1.11 20.47
C GLY A 228 6.58 0.75 19.05
N LEU A 229 7.16 1.33 18.02
CA LEU A 229 6.79 1.05 16.62
C LEU A 229 6.71 -0.47 16.32
N PHE A 230 7.68 -1.25 16.81
CA PHE A 230 7.75 -2.68 16.49
C PHE A 230 6.69 -3.54 17.20
N GLN A 231 5.99 -2.98 18.19
CA GLN A 231 4.86 -3.62 18.88
C GLN A 231 3.50 -3.18 18.32
N THR A 232 3.48 -2.26 17.36
CA THR A 232 2.24 -1.78 16.74
C THR A 232 1.59 -2.85 15.84
N PRO A 233 0.26 -2.83 15.68
CA PRO A 233 -0.42 -3.88 14.90
C PRO A 233 -0.09 -3.88 13.40
N THR A 234 0.18 -2.72 12.81
CA THR A 234 0.44 -2.60 11.36
C THR A 234 1.54 -1.60 10.99
N ALA A 235 1.76 -0.53 11.76
CA ALA A 235 2.78 0.49 11.46
C ALA A 235 4.21 -0.09 11.42
N HIS A 236 4.50 -1.16 12.18
CA HIS A 236 5.79 -1.86 12.16
C HIS A 236 6.19 -2.40 10.77
N GLN A 237 5.25 -2.50 9.84
CA GLN A 237 5.48 -2.98 8.47
C GLN A 237 6.05 -1.88 7.56
N ALA A 238 6.15 -0.63 8.05
CA ALA A 238 6.72 0.47 7.29
C ALA A 238 8.17 0.14 6.89
N LEU A 239 8.41 0.23 5.57
CA LEU A 239 9.69 -0.18 4.99
C LEU A 239 10.82 0.73 5.48
N GLY A 240 11.96 0.13 5.84
CA GLY A 240 13.17 0.84 6.22
C GLY A 240 13.35 1.03 7.74
N TYR A 241 12.28 1.13 8.52
CA TYR A 241 12.39 1.40 9.96
C TYR A 241 13.10 0.27 10.72
N ARG A 242 12.87 -0.99 10.37
CA ARG A 242 13.62 -2.12 10.97
C ARG A 242 15.10 -2.03 10.64
N LEU A 243 15.44 -1.68 9.39
CA LEU A 243 16.83 -1.52 8.98
C LEU A 243 17.51 -0.36 9.71
N ILE A 244 16.77 0.75 9.94
CA ILE A 244 17.31 1.86 10.74
C ILE A 244 17.48 1.44 12.20
N GLY A 245 16.56 0.65 12.77
CA GLY A 245 16.73 0.08 14.10
C GLY A 245 18.00 -0.76 14.22
N ASP A 246 18.24 -1.67 13.28
CA ASP A 246 19.47 -2.47 13.21
C ASP A 246 20.74 -1.62 13.07
N PHE A 247 20.66 -0.52 12.32
CA PHE A 247 21.77 0.45 12.20
C PHE A 247 22.02 1.19 13.53
N LEU A 248 20.98 1.63 14.22
CA LEU A 248 21.08 2.29 15.53
C LEU A 248 21.68 1.36 16.60
N GLU A 249 21.47 0.06 16.47
CA GLU A 249 22.11 -0.98 17.30
C GLU A 249 23.57 -1.28 16.86
N GLY A 250 24.11 -0.58 15.86
CA GLY A 250 25.51 -0.74 15.42
C GLY A 250 25.80 -1.98 14.57
N ARG A 251 24.76 -2.65 14.02
CA ARG A 251 24.94 -3.90 13.26
C ARG A 251 25.65 -3.71 11.92
N PHE A 252 25.62 -2.49 11.36
CA PHE A 252 26.27 -2.11 10.11
C PHE A 252 26.39 -0.58 9.99
N ASP A 253 27.17 -0.12 9.04
CA ASP A 253 27.42 1.30 8.80
C ASP A 253 26.31 1.98 7.96
N ARG A 254 26.43 3.30 7.79
CA ARG A 254 25.45 4.12 7.08
C ARG A 254 25.37 3.80 5.57
N GLU A 255 26.47 3.38 4.97
CA GLU A 255 26.50 3.02 3.54
C GLU A 255 25.79 1.68 3.32
N GLU A 256 25.97 0.73 4.23
CA GLU A 256 25.26 -0.55 4.19
C GLU A 256 23.76 -0.36 4.49
N LEU A 257 23.39 0.53 5.42
CA LEU A 257 22.01 0.92 5.64
C LEU A 257 21.35 1.40 4.34
N TRP A 258 22.00 2.34 3.65
CA TRP A 258 21.49 2.86 2.38
C TRP A 258 21.32 1.74 1.34
N ARG A 259 22.30 0.85 1.18
CA ARG A 259 22.22 -0.28 0.25
C ARG A 259 21.07 -1.22 0.56
N ARG A 260 20.86 -1.56 1.84
CA ARG A 260 19.75 -2.41 2.29
C ARG A 260 18.40 -1.76 2.06
N ILE A 261 18.26 -0.49 2.35
CA ILE A 261 17.04 0.30 2.06
C ILE A 261 16.75 0.27 0.55
N CYS A 262 17.75 0.53 -0.30
CA CYS A 262 17.57 0.48 -1.76
C CYS A 262 17.11 -0.91 -2.22
N THR A 263 17.71 -1.97 -1.70
CA THR A 263 17.35 -3.35 -2.03
C THR A 263 15.91 -3.67 -1.62
N ALA A 264 15.54 -3.36 -0.39
CA ALA A 264 14.19 -3.61 0.13
C ALA A 264 13.14 -2.80 -0.63
N THR A 265 13.44 -1.54 -0.95
CA THR A 265 12.57 -0.65 -1.73
C THR A 265 12.39 -1.15 -3.17
N TRP A 266 13.47 -1.62 -3.80
CA TRP A 266 13.41 -2.24 -5.12
C TRP A 266 12.53 -3.50 -5.14
N GLN A 267 12.70 -4.37 -4.14
CA GLN A 267 11.86 -5.56 -4.01
C GLN A 267 10.37 -5.20 -3.82
N TYR A 268 10.10 -4.16 -3.03
CA TYR A 268 8.74 -3.64 -2.86
C TYR A 268 8.17 -3.09 -4.18
N ALA A 269 8.92 -2.27 -4.90
CA ALA A 269 8.54 -1.73 -6.20
C ALA A 269 8.23 -2.85 -7.22
N ARG A 270 9.03 -3.93 -7.24
CA ARG A 270 8.78 -5.10 -8.08
C ARG A 270 7.44 -5.78 -7.74
N ARG A 271 7.14 -5.95 -6.44
CA ARG A 271 5.86 -6.53 -6.00
C ARG A 271 4.68 -5.66 -6.44
N GLN A 272 4.79 -4.33 -6.32
CA GLN A 272 3.76 -3.40 -6.78
C GLN A 272 3.54 -3.50 -8.30
N ARG A 273 4.60 -3.52 -9.11
CA ARG A 273 4.51 -3.70 -10.58
C ARG A 273 3.83 -5.02 -10.96
N THR A 274 4.21 -6.11 -10.30
CA THR A 274 3.58 -7.42 -10.51
C THR A 274 2.11 -7.39 -10.13
N TRP A 275 1.76 -6.74 -9.00
CA TRP A 275 0.38 -6.58 -8.57
C TRP A 275 -0.46 -5.86 -9.63
N PHE A 276 -0.08 -4.65 -10.03
CA PHE A 276 -0.85 -3.87 -10.99
C PHE A 276 -1.01 -4.58 -12.32
N ARG A 277 0.03 -5.25 -12.82
CA ARG A 277 -0.03 -6.02 -14.07
C ARG A 277 -1.08 -7.13 -14.04
N HIS A 278 -1.24 -7.81 -12.90
CA HIS A 278 -2.15 -8.95 -12.79
C HIS A 278 -3.56 -8.57 -12.33
N GLN A 279 -3.69 -7.54 -11.51
CA GLN A 279 -4.98 -7.17 -10.93
C GLN A 279 -5.71 -6.08 -11.71
N HIS A 280 -4.99 -5.26 -12.46
CA HIS A 280 -5.53 -4.17 -13.28
C HIS A 280 -4.87 -4.19 -14.67
N PRO A 281 -5.03 -5.28 -15.45
CA PRO A 281 -4.43 -5.39 -16.77
C PRO A 281 -5.01 -4.37 -17.76
N GLU A 282 -6.21 -3.86 -17.49
CA GLU A 282 -6.91 -2.84 -18.25
C GLU A 282 -6.39 -1.41 -18.00
N ALA A 283 -5.55 -1.20 -16.98
CA ALA A 283 -5.03 0.12 -16.66
C ALA A 283 -4.14 0.65 -17.79
N GLU A 284 -4.35 1.91 -18.13
CA GLU A 284 -3.53 2.59 -19.14
C GLU A 284 -2.13 2.85 -18.58
N LYS A 285 -1.11 2.56 -19.37
CA LYS A 285 0.28 2.77 -18.98
C LYS A 285 0.72 4.18 -19.31
N LEU A 286 1.29 4.89 -18.33
CA LEU A 286 1.84 6.20 -18.52
C LEU A 286 3.35 6.23 -18.28
N ALA A 287 4.06 6.94 -19.15
CA ALA A 287 5.42 7.38 -18.88
C ALA A 287 5.41 8.63 -17.98
N ALA A 288 6.46 8.84 -17.20
CA ALA A 288 6.61 10.08 -16.43
C ALA A 288 6.88 11.27 -17.37
N GLY A 289 6.33 12.46 -17.05
CA GLY A 289 6.65 13.71 -17.76
C GLY A 289 5.55 14.21 -18.71
N LEU A 290 4.28 13.94 -18.40
CA LEU A 290 3.15 14.43 -19.18
C LEU A 290 2.88 15.94 -18.95
N GLU A 291 2.47 16.64 -20.00
CA GLU A 291 2.08 18.06 -19.93
C GLU A 291 0.69 18.25 -19.29
N LYS A 292 0.45 19.43 -18.71
CA LYS A 292 -0.85 19.79 -18.08
C LYS A 292 -2.03 19.68 -19.04
N SER A 293 -1.82 19.93 -20.35
CA SER A 293 -2.81 19.79 -21.42
C SER A 293 -3.37 18.37 -21.54
N PHE A 294 -2.56 17.36 -21.21
CA PHE A 294 -2.97 15.95 -21.25
C PHE A 294 -4.21 15.68 -20.38
N TRP A 295 -4.25 16.20 -19.16
CA TRP A 295 -5.35 15.92 -18.23
C TRP A 295 -6.70 16.45 -18.68
N ARG A 296 -6.72 17.67 -19.26
CA ARG A 296 -7.95 18.29 -19.77
C ARG A 296 -8.47 17.64 -21.06
N ALA A 297 -7.58 17.06 -21.85
CA ALA A 297 -7.95 16.38 -23.09
C ALA A 297 -8.37 14.92 -22.88
N THR A 298 -7.96 14.32 -21.76
CA THR A 298 -8.10 12.88 -21.50
C THR A 298 -9.33 12.57 -20.63
N LEU A 299 -9.85 13.52 -19.87
CA LEU A 299 -10.96 13.40 -18.93
C LEU A 299 -12.17 14.23 -19.32
#